data_31bac6e1fd88c28233422831451b385b
#
_entry.id   31bac6e1fd88c28233422831451b385b
#
_cell.length_a   1.000
_cell.length_b   1.000
_cell.length_c   1.000
_cell.angle_alpha   90.00
_cell.angle_beta   90.00
_cell.angle_gamma   90.00
#
_symmetry.space_group_name_H-M   'P 1'
#
loop_
_entity.id
_entity.type
_entity.pdbx_description
1 polymer ?
#
loop_
_entity_poly.entity_id
_entity_poly.type
_entity_poly.pdbx_seq_one_letter_code
_entity_poly.pdbx_strand_id
1 'polypeptide(L)'
;DFWKITNYFVELERRRNAYVKDATRRNVKLNVDDEQFVKQLKEEAAAIVRNTVPNYAYVGDVVRTARLLPVGNFMSFPSEMIRSTVNIGQQAIKELKHLPGPGEIIRGSDISPMVYIEGKGFVKNNNPMYSIGATRAAGMAFTLNAVPAMAVEGAKALYNVTDDEIQALRQFVPEWSRNSTLVPIRDEDTGDLKYIDFSHSNAYDLIGRPFRTMANEIMAATKDGDTILKGFITGADEAVTEIAAPFIDESIWT
;
A
#
# COMPACT_ATOMS: atom_id res chain seq x y z
N ASP A 1 -21.16 4.40 -2.65
CA ASP A 1 -20.49 5.64 -2.16
C ASP A 1 -20.37 5.72 -0.64
N PHE A 2 -21.02 4.85 0.12
CA PHE A 2 -20.92 4.80 1.60
C PHE A 2 -19.46 4.79 2.08
N TRP A 3 -18.61 3.93 1.52
CA TRP A 3 -17.19 3.84 1.87
C TRP A 3 -16.41 5.13 1.62
N LYS A 4 -16.72 5.86 0.57
CA LYS A 4 -16.06 7.15 0.26
C LYS A 4 -16.43 8.19 1.32
N ILE A 5 -17.69 8.24 1.69
CA ILE A 5 -18.21 9.17 2.70
C ILE A 5 -17.59 8.86 4.07
N THR A 6 -17.57 7.59 4.46
CA THR A 6 -16.95 7.16 5.73
C THR A 6 -15.47 7.50 5.77
N ASN A 7 -14.71 7.17 4.71
CA ASN A 7 -13.28 7.51 4.63
C ASN A 7 -13.06 9.03 4.67
N TYR A 8 -13.92 9.82 4.04
CA TYR A 8 -13.83 11.27 4.09
C TYR A 8 -13.93 11.81 5.52
N PHE A 9 -14.91 11.37 6.29
CA PHE A 9 -15.04 11.80 7.68
C PHE A 9 -13.89 11.31 8.56
N VAL A 10 -13.41 10.10 8.34
CA VAL A 10 -12.24 9.58 9.06
C VAL A 10 -10.99 10.40 8.76
N GLU A 11 -10.71 10.73 7.50
CA GLU A 11 -9.57 11.56 7.12
C GLU A 11 -9.70 12.99 7.66
N LEU A 12 -10.89 13.57 7.58
CA LEU A 12 -11.18 14.89 8.11
C LEU A 12 -10.85 14.97 9.62
N GLU A 13 -11.36 14.03 10.40
CA GLU A 13 -11.17 14.00 11.84
C GLU A 13 -9.71 13.70 12.23
N ARG A 14 -9.05 12.77 11.56
CA ARG A 14 -7.63 12.47 11.77
C ARG A 14 -6.75 13.70 11.57
N ARG A 15 -6.98 14.44 10.50
CA ARG A 15 -6.21 15.65 10.18
C ARG A 15 -6.48 16.78 11.15
N ARG A 16 -7.76 17.01 11.48
CA ARG A 16 -8.15 17.98 12.50
C ARG A 16 -7.42 17.71 13.81
N ASN A 17 -7.46 16.48 14.29
CA ASN A 17 -6.81 16.07 15.54
C ASN A 17 -5.28 16.21 15.49
N ALA A 18 -4.65 15.93 14.33
CA ALA A 18 -3.21 16.12 14.15
C ALA A 18 -2.82 17.59 14.24
N TYR A 19 -3.54 18.49 13.58
CA TYR A 19 -3.28 19.93 13.66
C TYR A 19 -3.53 20.50 15.06
N VAL A 20 -4.61 20.08 15.72
CA VAL A 20 -4.90 20.49 17.12
C VAL A 20 -3.77 20.03 18.05
N LYS A 21 -3.35 18.79 17.95
CA LYS A 21 -2.25 18.24 18.75
C LYS A 21 -0.93 18.99 18.51
N ASP A 22 -0.63 19.34 17.27
CA ASP A 22 0.56 20.10 16.93
C ASP A 22 0.50 21.54 17.47
N ALA A 23 -0.64 22.21 17.32
CA ALA A 23 -0.86 23.55 17.87
C ALA A 23 -0.70 23.56 19.40
N THR A 24 -1.27 22.58 20.09
CA THR A 24 -1.11 22.42 21.54
C THR A 24 0.37 22.22 21.91
N ARG A 25 1.08 21.37 21.19
CA ARG A 25 2.51 21.12 21.43
C ARG A 25 3.35 22.38 21.25
N ARG A 26 3.01 23.22 20.27
CA ARG A 26 3.72 24.49 20.00
C ARG A 26 3.23 25.67 20.84
N ASN A 27 2.24 25.44 21.69
CA ASN A 27 1.55 26.48 22.46
C ASN A 27 1.00 27.62 21.59
N VAL A 28 0.44 27.26 20.43
CA VAL A 28 -0.20 28.18 19.49
C VAL A 28 -1.71 28.02 19.58
N LYS A 29 -2.44 29.12 19.62
CA LYS A 29 -3.91 29.08 19.56
C LYS A 29 -4.34 28.78 18.13
N LEU A 30 -4.97 27.62 17.93
CA LEU A 30 -5.61 27.23 16.68
C LEU A 30 -7.12 27.43 16.83
N ASN A 31 -7.70 28.29 16.01
CA ASN A 31 -9.17 28.38 15.93
C ASN A 31 -9.69 27.26 15.01
N VAL A 32 -10.24 26.22 15.62
CA VAL A 32 -10.74 25.04 14.91
C VAL A 32 -12.02 25.29 14.12
N ASP A 33 -12.70 26.40 14.38
CA ASP A 33 -13.95 26.82 13.74
C ASP A 33 -13.71 27.92 12.69
N ASP A 34 -12.43 28.29 12.46
CA ASP A 34 -12.06 29.23 11.41
C ASP A 34 -12.49 28.68 10.04
N GLU A 35 -13.20 29.50 9.27
CA GLU A 35 -13.78 29.08 8.00
C GLU A 35 -12.72 28.61 6.99
N GLN A 36 -11.57 29.31 6.93
CA GLN A 36 -10.48 28.95 6.05
C GLN A 36 -9.82 27.63 6.46
N PHE A 37 -9.61 27.45 7.76
CA PHE A 37 -9.05 26.19 8.29
C PHE A 37 -10.00 25.01 8.04
N VAL A 38 -11.29 25.16 8.29
CA VAL A 38 -12.29 24.12 8.02
C VAL A 38 -12.36 23.79 6.53
N LYS A 39 -12.31 24.81 5.67
CA LYS A 39 -12.29 24.62 4.21
C LYS A 39 -11.05 23.84 3.78
N GLN A 40 -9.87 24.22 4.25
CA GLN A 40 -8.62 23.51 3.97
C GLN A 40 -8.70 22.03 4.38
N LEU A 41 -9.15 21.75 5.60
CA LEU A 41 -9.32 20.36 6.09
C LEU A 41 -10.24 19.53 5.19
N LYS A 42 -11.36 20.13 4.78
CA LYS A 42 -12.32 19.47 3.89
C LYS A 42 -11.72 19.16 2.52
N GLU A 43 -10.98 20.11 1.95
CA GLU A 43 -10.30 19.94 0.67
C GLU A 43 -9.20 18.87 0.74
N GLU A 44 -8.38 18.88 1.80
CA GLU A 44 -7.36 17.86 2.03
C GLU A 44 -7.97 16.46 2.16
N ALA A 45 -9.00 16.30 3.00
CA ALA A 45 -9.68 15.03 3.18
C ALA A 45 -10.32 14.52 1.87
N ALA A 46 -10.99 15.42 1.13
CA ALA A 46 -11.61 15.08 -0.14
C ALA A 46 -10.56 14.66 -1.20
N ALA A 47 -9.43 15.36 -1.27
CA ALA A 47 -8.34 15.03 -2.18
C ALA A 47 -7.76 13.65 -1.89
N ILE A 48 -7.55 13.31 -0.61
CA ILE A 48 -7.03 12.00 -0.20
C ILE A 48 -8.00 10.90 -0.59
N VAL A 49 -9.27 11.03 -0.22
CA VAL A 49 -10.29 10.01 -0.53
C VAL A 49 -10.44 9.81 -2.03
N ARG A 50 -10.46 10.89 -2.81
CA ARG A 50 -10.51 10.83 -4.27
C ARG A 50 -9.34 10.03 -4.86
N ASN A 51 -8.14 10.17 -4.29
CA ASN A 51 -6.94 9.54 -4.82
C ASN A 51 -6.72 8.12 -4.29
N THR A 52 -7.12 7.82 -3.06
CA THR A 52 -6.83 6.55 -2.38
C THR A 52 -7.96 5.54 -2.41
N VAL A 53 -9.20 5.98 -2.63
CA VAL A 53 -10.34 5.06 -2.76
C VAL A 53 -10.58 4.74 -4.23
N PRO A 54 -10.82 3.46 -4.60
CA PRO A 54 -11.08 3.07 -5.98
C PRO A 54 -12.21 3.87 -6.61
N ASN A 55 -11.96 4.40 -7.81
CA ASN A 55 -12.93 5.19 -8.56
C ASN A 55 -12.77 4.98 -10.06
N TYR A 56 -13.61 4.15 -10.63
CA TYR A 56 -13.60 3.78 -12.05
C TYR A 56 -13.80 4.95 -13.03
N ALA A 57 -14.16 6.13 -12.54
CA ALA A 57 -14.21 7.33 -13.37
C ALA A 57 -12.82 7.86 -13.77
N TYR A 58 -11.77 7.47 -13.05
CA TYR A 58 -10.37 7.86 -13.31
C TYR A 58 -9.58 6.84 -14.12
N VAL A 59 -10.25 5.84 -14.68
CA VAL A 59 -9.61 4.87 -15.57
C VAL A 59 -9.08 5.60 -16.81
N GLY A 60 -7.78 5.51 -17.05
CA GLY A 60 -7.11 6.19 -18.16
C GLY A 60 -7.63 5.77 -19.54
N ASP A 61 -7.39 6.62 -20.53
CA ASP A 61 -7.90 6.40 -21.89
C ASP A 61 -7.39 5.11 -22.53
N VAL A 62 -6.18 4.68 -22.19
CA VAL A 62 -5.61 3.39 -22.63
C VAL A 62 -6.48 2.23 -22.16
N VAL A 63 -6.87 2.21 -20.88
CA VAL A 63 -7.72 1.15 -20.32
C VAL A 63 -9.16 1.28 -20.86
N ARG A 64 -9.64 2.50 -21.12
CA ARG A 64 -10.93 2.71 -21.79
C ARG A 64 -10.92 2.13 -23.20
N THR A 65 -9.83 2.31 -23.94
CA THR A 65 -9.68 1.73 -25.28
C THR A 65 -9.56 0.21 -25.22
N ALA A 66 -8.81 -0.32 -24.23
CA ALA A 66 -8.69 -1.75 -24.01
C ALA A 66 -10.05 -2.42 -23.67
N ARG A 67 -11.01 -1.70 -23.10
CA ARG A 67 -12.38 -2.20 -22.87
C ARG A 67 -13.14 -2.55 -24.15
N LEU A 68 -12.71 -2.06 -25.31
CA LEU A 68 -13.28 -2.43 -26.60
C LEU A 68 -12.86 -3.83 -27.04
N LEU A 69 -11.82 -4.38 -26.41
CA LEU A 69 -11.41 -5.76 -26.62
C LEU A 69 -12.19 -6.71 -25.69
N PRO A 70 -12.47 -7.96 -26.09
CA PRO A 70 -13.23 -8.92 -25.28
C PRO A 70 -12.68 -9.14 -23.86
N VAL A 71 -11.36 -8.99 -23.66
CA VAL A 71 -10.66 -9.14 -22.37
C VAL A 71 -10.61 -7.83 -21.57
N GLY A 72 -10.90 -6.70 -22.21
CA GLY A 72 -10.67 -5.36 -21.64
C GLY A 72 -11.58 -4.97 -20.48
N ASN A 73 -12.73 -5.63 -20.33
CA ASN A 73 -13.64 -5.38 -19.21
C ASN A 73 -13.00 -5.72 -17.84
N PHE A 74 -12.06 -6.66 -17.82
CA PHE A 74 -11.33 -7.05 -16.61
C PHE A 74 -10.17 -6.11 -16.26
N MET A 75 -9.66 -5.34 -17.22
CA MET A 75 -8.50 -4.46 -17.03
C MET A 75 -8.77 -3.26 -16.11
N SER A 76 -10.01 -2.85 -15.99
CA SER A 76 -10.38 -1.65 -15.23
C SER A 76 -10.21 -1.82 -13.73
N PHE A 77 -10.53 -3.01 -13.22
CA PHE A 77 -10.42 -3.29 -11.79
C PHE A 77 -8.94 -3.38 -11.34
N PRO A 78 -8.07 -4.19 -11.97
CA PRO A 78 -6.66 -4.21 -11.63
C PRO A 78 -5.98 -2.84 -11.75
N SER A 79 -6.23 -2.10 -12.83
CA SER A 79 -5.63 -0.77 -13.03
C SER A 79 -6.01 0.22 -11.92
N GLU A 80 -7.27 0.18 -11.48
CA GLU A 80 -7.74 1.05 -10.40
C GLU A 80 -7.19 0.63 -9.03
N MET A 81 -7.01 -0.67 -8.80
CA MET A 81 -6.36 -1.19 -7.61
C MET A 81 -4.88 -0.78 -7.55
N ILE A 82 -4.16 -0.89 -8.67
CA ILE A 82 -2.77 -0.41 -8.78
C ILE A 82 -2.70 1.09 -8.49
N ARG A 83 -3.53 1.89 -9.17
CA ARG A 83 -3.58 3.34 -8.98
C ARG A 83 -3.81 3.72 -7.52
N SER A 84 -4.84 3.16 -6.90
CA SER A 84 -5.18 3.49 -5.51
C SER A 84 -4.09 3.04 -4.54
N THR A 85 -3.47 1.88 -4.76
CA THR A 85 -2.37 1.39 -3.90
C THR A 85 -1.14 2.27 -4.01
N VAL A 86 -0.73 2.64 -5.22
CA VAL A 86 0.39 3.58 -5.44
C VAL A 86 0.09 4.93 -4.77
N ASN A 87 -1.12 5.44 -4.92
CA ASN A 87 -1.52 6.70 -4.30
C ASN A 87 -1.54 6.63 -2.76
N ILE A 88 -1.95 5.49 -2.17
CA ILE A 88 -1.87 5.27 -0.73
C ILE A 88 -0.41 5.31 -0.26
N GLY A 89 0.49 4.63 -0.97
CA GLY A 89 1.92 4.66 -0.67
C GLY A 89 2.53 6.05 -0.78
N GLN A 90 2.25 6.77 -1.86
CA GLN A 90 2.70 8.15 -2.05
C GLN A 90 2.15 9.09 -0.97
N GLN A 91 0.88 8.91 -0.59
CA GLN A 91 0.27 9.69 0.49
C GLN A 91 0.93 9.40 1.83
N ALA A 92 1.23 8.12 2.13
CA ALA A 92 1.96 7.74 3.34
C ALA A 92 3.34 8.41 3.40
N ILE A 93 4.11 8.37 2.30
CA ILE A 93 5.42 9.03 2.21
C ILE A 93 5.29 10.54 2.42
N LYS A 94 4.34 11.18 1.76
CA LYS A 94 4.08 12.62 1.91
C LYS A 94 3.79 12.99 3.36
N GLU A 95 3.03 12.17 4.06
CA GLU A 95 2.67 12.38 5.46
C GLU A 95 3.81 12.04 6.44
N LEU A 96 4.74 11.17 6.05
CA LEU A 96 5.92 10.82 6.85
C LEU A 96 7.04 11.84 6.77
N LYS A 97 7.14 12.59 5.67
CA LYS A 97 8.24 13.53 5.43
C LYS A 97 8.25 14.66 6.45
N HIS A 98 9.45 14.96 6.94
CA HIS A 98 9.67 16.19 7.69
C HIS A 98 9.51 17.40 6.75
N LEU A 99 8.75 18.40 7.20
CA LEU A 99 8.61 19.66 6.48
C LEU A 99 9.73 20.62 6.95
N PRO A 100 10.72 20.92 6.09
CA PRO A 100 11.80 21.80 6.50
C PRO A 100 11.27 23.21 6.79
N GLY A 101 11.78 23.79 7.86
CA GLY A 101 11.59 25.21 8.15
C GLY A 101 12.45 26.09 7.23
N PRO A 102 12.20 27.42 7.19
CA PRO A 102 13.02 28.34 6.43
C PRO A 102 14.49 28.26 6.84
N GLY A 103 15.39 27.99 5.88
CA GLY A 103 16.83 27.89 6.12
C GLY A 103 17.30 26.57 6.74
N GLU A 104 16.43 25.58 6.94
CA GLU A 104 16.84 24.25 7.40
C GLU A 104 17.32 23.38 6.23
N ILE A 105 18.46 22.72 6.42
CA ILE A 105 18.98 21.68 5.53
C ILE A 105 18.87 20.35 6.25
N ILE A 106 18.11 19.44 5.65
CA ILE A 106 17.90 18.08 6.19
C ILE A 106 18.86 17.14 5.47
N ARG A 107 19.59 16.31 6.22
CA ARG A 107 20.43 15.23 5.71
C ARG A 107 19.88 13.88 6.14
N GLY A 108 19.96 12.90 5.25
CA GLY A 108 19.48 11.53 5.49
C GLY A 108 18.03 11.34 5.12
N SER A 109 17.35 10.37 5.76
CA SER A 109 15.96 10.08 5.49
C SER A 109 15.03 11.09 6.17
N ASP A 110 14.34 11.89 5.37
CA ASP A 110 13.33 12.86 5.82
C ASP A 110 12.02 12.23 6.32
N ILE A 111 11.87 10.92 6.18
CA ILE A 111 10.73 10.12 6.68
C ILE A 111 11.01 9.40 8.00
N SER A 112 12.19 9.57 8.58
CA SER A 112 12.54 8.98 9.88
C SER A 112 11.84 9.70 11.04
N PRO A 113 11.53 9.00 12.16
CA PRO A 113 11.06 9.65 13.38
C PRO A 113 12.08 10.64 13.97
N MET A 114 13.37 10.44 13.68
CA MET A 114 14.47 11.37 14.01
C MET A 114 15.17 11.79 12.73
N VAL A 115 15.19 13.07 12.44
CA VAL A 115 15.85 13.63 11.26
C VAL A 115 17.09 14.43 11.66
N TYR A 116 18.13 14.40 10.83
CA TYR A 116 19.32 15.21 11.03
C TYR A 116 19.14 16.56 10.34
N ILE A 117 19.19 17.62 11.14
CA ILE A 117 19.16 19.01 10.64
C ILE A 117 20.56 19.61 10.80
N GLU A 118 21.08 20.19 9.73
CA GLU A 118 22.39 20.84 9.75
C GLU A 118 22.42 21.96 10.79
N GLY A 119 23.44 21.96 11.64
CA GLY A 119 23.58 22.90 12.74
C GLY A 119 22.79 22.58 14.01
N LYS A 120 21.81 21.65 13.97
CA LYS A 120 21.00 21.24 15.14
C LYS A 120 21.20 19.79 15.56
N GLY A 121 21.81 18.95 14.69
CA GLY A 121 21.95 17.52 14.93
C GLY A 121 20.66 16.73 14.75
N PHE A 122 20.53 15.60 15.44
CA PHE A 122 19.32 14.76 15.39
C PHE A 122 18.19 15.41 16.19
N VAL A 123 17.08 15.68 15.50
CA VAL A 123 15.85 16.23 16.08
C VAL A 123 14.67 15.34 15.75
N LYS A 124 13.65 15.38 16.60
CA LYS A 124 12.41 14.66 16.34
C LYS A 124 11.71 15.22 15.11
N ASN A 125 11.20 14.32 14.27
CA ASN A 125 10.33 14.73 13.15
C ASN A 125 9.08 15.42 13.70
N ASN A 126 8.95 16.71 13.39
CA ASN A 126 7.87 17.56 13.91
C ASN A 126 6.66 17.66 12.99
N ASN A 127 6.62 16.89 11.90
CA ASN A 127 5.47 16.87 11.02
C ASN A 127 4.23 16.38 11.79
N PRO A 128 3.15 17.16 11.88
CA PRO A 128 1.93 16.76 12.58
C PRO A 128 1.25 15.54 11.94
N MET A 129 1.46 15.32 10.64
CA MET A 129 0.91 14.20 9.88
C MET A 129 1.72 12.90 10.02
N TYR A 130 2.91 12.94 10.65
CA TYR A 130 3.80 11.78 10.74
C TYR A 130 3.10 10.51 11.28
N SER A 131 2.31 10.64 12.34
CA SER A 131 1.60 9.50 12.93
C SER A 131 0.52 8.93 11.99
N ILE A 132 -0.11 9.77 11.19
CA ILE A 132 -1.10 9.35 10.19
C ILE A 132 -0.39 8.58 9.07
N GLY A 133 0.72 9.12 8.55
CA GLY A 133 1.54 8.47 7.54
C GLY A 133 2.09 7.12 8.00
N ALA A 134 2.59 7.05 9.24
CA ALA A 134 3.08 5.80 9.82
C ALA A 134 1.96 4.74 9.94
N THR A 135 0.78 5.14 10.39
CA THR A 135 -0.38 4.23 10.48
C THR A 135 -0.82 3.78 9.09
N ARG A 136 -0.82 4.67 8.10
CA ARG A 136 -1.17 4.35 6.71
C ARG A 136 -0.17 3.37 6.09
N ALA A 137 1.12 3.61 6.25
CA ALA A 137 2.18 2.71 5.79
C ALA A 137 2.10 1.33 6.46
N ALA A 138 1.91 1.31 7.79
CA ALA A 138 1.75 0.07 8.53
C ALA A 138 0.49 -0.70 8.11
N GLY A 139 -0.64 -0.01 7.92
CA GLY A 139 -1.88 -0.62 7.43
C GLY A 139 -1.73 -1.21 6.04
N MET A 140 -1.06 -0.50 5.14
CA MET A 140 -0.74 -1.01 3.81
C MET A 140 0.14 -2.26 3.88
N ALA A 141 1.25 -2.21 4.63
CA ALA A 141 2.14 -3.36 4.82
C ALA A 141 1.41 -4.56 5.44
N PHE A 142 0.54 -4.32 6.42
CA PHE A 142 -0.29 -5.35 7.04
C PHE A 142 -1.23 -6.01 6.02
N THR A 143 -1.98 -5.20 5.26
CA THR A 143 -2.95 -5.71 4.28
C THR A 143 -2.28 -6.49 3.16
N LEU A 144 -1.13 -6.02 2.67
CA LEU A 144 -0.44 -6.65 1.55
C LEU A 144 0.36 -7.91 1.93
N ASN A 145 0.84 -8.00 3.18
CA ASN A 145 1.72 -9.10 3.60
C ASN A 145 1.11 -9.96 4.70
N ALA A 146 0.64 -9.36 5.79
CA ALA A 146 0.21 -10.13 6.95
C ALA A 146 -1.12 -10.85 6.71
N VAL A 147 -2.07 -10.23 6.04
CA VAL A 147 -3.38 -10.86 5.78
C VAL A 147 -3.24 -12.12 4.92
N PRO A 148 -2.54 -12.12 3.76
CA PRO A 148 -2.30 -13.34 3.01
C PRO A 148 -1.52 -14.40 3.79
N ALA A 149 -0.46 -14.01 4.51
CA ALA A 149 0.33 -14.92 5.31
C ALA A 149 -0.51 -15.58 6.42
N MET A 150 -1.31 -14.80 7.14
CA MET A 150 -2.20 -15.32 8.18
C MET A 150 -3.26 -16.29 7.61
N ALA A 151 -3.77 -16.03 6.42
CA ALA A 151 -4.72 -16.93 5.76
C ALA A 151 -4.08 -18.28 5.46
N VAL A 152 -2.85 -18.29 4.92
CA VAL A 152 -2.11 -19.52 4.62
C VAL A 152 -1.72 -20.26 5.89
N GLU A 153 -1.08 -19.59 6.85
CA GLU A 153 -0.62 -20.21 8.10
C GLU A 153 -1.78 -20.70 8.97
N GLY A 154 -2.88 -19.94 9.01
CA GLY A 154 -4.11 -20.37 9.68
C GLY A 154 -4.72 -21.62 9.05
N ALA A 155 -4.76 -21.69 7.72
CA ALA A 155 -5.25 -22.87 7.01
C ALA A 155 -4.32 -24.07 7.19
N LYS A 156 -2.99 -23.88 7.14
CA LYS A 156 -2.01 -24.93 7.43
C LYS A 156 -2.23 -25.53 8.81
N ALA A 157 -2.38 -24.68 9.83
CA ALA A 157 -2.65 -25.12 11.20
C ALA A 157 -4.00 -25.85 11.33
N LEU A 158 -5.06 -25.34 10.67
CA LEU A 158 -6.40 -25.93 10.75
C LEU A 158 -6.47 -27.29 10.07
N TYR A 159 -5.85 -27.43 8.90
CA TYR A 159 -5.90 -28.64 8.09
C TYR A 159 -4.67 -29.54 8.22
N ASN A 160 -3.77 -29.25 9.17
CA ASN A 160 -2.53 -29.97 9.41
C ASN A 160 -1.71 -30.20 8.12
N VAL A 161 -1.45 -29.10 7.39
CA VAL A 161 -0.72 -29.10 6.13
C VAL A 161 0.70 -28.59 6.38
N THR A 162 1.70 -29.31 5.88
CA THR A 162 3.11 -28.99 6.00
C THR A 162 3.60 -28.06 4.87
N ASP A 163 4.76 -27.45 5.06
CA ASP A 163 5.41 -26.62 4.03
C ASP A 163 5.80 -27.44 2.79
N ASP A 164 6.24 -28.71 3.00
CA ASP A 164 6.58 -29.60 1.89
C ASP A 164 5.36 -29.95 1.05
N GLU A 165 4.18 -30.15 1.67
CA GLU A 165 2.93 -30.38 0.96
C GLU A 165 2.50 -29.15 0.15
N ILE A 166 2.69 -27.93 0.69
CA ILE A 166 2.43 -26.69 -0.05
C ILE A 166 3.39 -26.56 -1.23
N GLN A 167 4.66 -26.88 -1.05
CA GLN A 167 5.65 -26.86 -2.13
C GLN A 167 5.32 -27.87 -3.22
N ALA A 168 4.92 -29.08 -2.83
CA ALA A 168 4.47 -30.09 -3.77
C ALA A 168 3.21 -29.61 -4.54
N LEU A 169 2.22 -29.07 -3.81
CA LEU A 169 1.00 -28.51 -4.42
C LEU A 169 1.32 -27.46 -5.49
N ARG A 170 2.29 -26.57 -5.25
CA ARG A 170 2.71 -25.54 -6.21
C ARG A 170 3.28 -26.08 -7.52
N GLN A 171 3.73 -27.33 -7.56
CA GLN A 171 4.18 -27.97 -8.80
C GLN A 171 3.02 -28.45 -9.67
N PHE A 172 1.85 -28.69 -9.08
CA PHE A 172 0.67 -29.20 -9.79
C PHE A 172 -0.37 -28.12 -10.15
N VAL A 173 -0.21 -26.89 -9.60
CA VAL A 173 -1.11 -25.79 -9.96
C VAL A 173 -0.71 -25.20 -11.32
N PRO A 174 -1.67 -24.57 -12.03
CA PRO A 174 -1.38 -23.84 -13.27
C PRO A 174 -0.29 -22.77 -13.07
N GLU A 175 0.44 -22.48 -14.13
CA GLU A 175 1.60 -21.60 -14.06
C GLU A 175 1.25 -20.20 -13.53
N TRP A 176 0.10 -19.64 -13.90
CA TRP A 176 -0.40 -18.38 -13.41
C TRP A 176 -0.71 -18.36 -11.90
N SER A 177 -1.04 -19.50 -11.30
CA SER A 177 -1.33 -19.63 -9.86
C SER A 177 -0.10 -20.01 -9.03
N ARG A 178 1.03 -20.37 -9.63
CA ARG A 178 2.23 -20.82 -8.88
C ARG A 178 2.70 -19.81 -7.85
N ASN A 179 2.54 -18.57 -8.17
CA ASN A 179 3.00 -17.47 -7.37
C ASN A 179 1.87 -16.78 -6.60
N SER A 180 0.63 -17.22 -6.75
CA SER A 180 -0.52 -16.76 -5.98
C SER A 180 -0.45 -17.20 -4.52
N THR A 181 -1.23 -16.54 -3.67
CA THR A 181 -1.46 -16.99 -2.30
C THR A 181 -2.43 -18.18 -2.34
N LEU A 182 -1.88 -19.39 -2.21
CA LEU A 182 -2.64 -20.62 -2.17
C LEU A 182 -2.99 -20.95 -0.71
N VAL A 183 -4.27 -20.92 -0.39
CA VAL A 183 -4.80 -21.32 0.93
C VAL A 183 -5.12 -22.81 0.88
N PRO A 184 -4.38 -23.68 1.60
CA PRO A 184 -4.59 -25.12 1.54
C PRO A 184 -5.85 -25.51 2.29
N ILE A 185 -6.52 -26.54 1.78
CA ILE A 185 -7.66 -27.20 2.41
C ILE A 185 -7.46 -28.70 2.29
N ARG A 186 -7.67 -29.44 3.36
CA ARG A 186 -7.68 -30.90 3.31
C ARG A 186 -9.13 -31.38 3.34
N ASP A 187 -9.48 -32.21 2.39
CA ASP A 187 -10.77 -32.86 2.36
C ASP A 187 -10.87 -33.88 3.52
N GLU A 188 -11.90 -33.75 4.36
CA GLU A 188 -12.05 -34.61 5.55
C GLU A 188 -12.38 -36.07 5.22
N ASP A 189 -13.05 -36.28 4.10
CA ASP A 189 -13.51 -37.64 3.70
C ASP A 189 -12.41 -38.40 2.95
N THR A 190 -11.67 -37.73 2.07
CA THR A 190 -10.65 -38.37 1.20
C THR A 190 -9.24 -38.17 1.68
N GLY A 191 -8.99 -37.16 2.52
CA GLY A 191 -7.66 -36.75 2.93
C GLY A 191 -6.89 -35.96 1.85
N ASP A 192 -7.52 -35.72 0.70
CA ASP A 192 -6.88 -35.04 -0.43
C ASP A 192 -6.58 -33.58 -0.12
N LEU A 193 -5.40 -33.13 -0.54
CA LEU A 193 -4.99 -31.73 -0.45
C LEU A 193 -5.59 -30.94 -1.62
N LYS A 194 -6.41 -29.97 -1.31
CA LYS A 194 -7.01 -29.00 -2.23
C LYS A 194 -6.49 -27.61 -1.90
N TYR A 195 -6.79 -26.63 -2.73
CA TYR A 195 -6.44 -25.24 -2.45
C TYR A 195 -7.53 -24.29 -2.93
N ILE A 196 -7.60 -23.14 -2.26
CA ILE A 196 -8.28 -21.94 -2.75
C ILE A 196 -7.21 -20.98 -3.22
N ASP A 197 -7.28 -20.54 -4.47
CA ASP A 197 -6.46 -19.45 -4.96
C ASP A 197 -7.01 -18.13 -4.42
N PHE A 198 -6.28 -17.56 -3.43
CA PHE A 198 -6.70 -16.37 -2.72
C PHE A 198 -6.68 -15.13 -3.62
N SER A 199 -5.93 -15.16 -4.72
CA SER A 199 -5.88 -14.04 -5.68
C SER A 199 -7.24 -13.76 -6.31
N HIS A 200 -8.12 -14.76 -6.44
CA HIS A 200 -9.48 -14.56 -6.92
C HIS A 200 -10.39 -13.87 -5.89
N SER A 201 -10.07 -13.99 -4.61
CA SER A 201 -10.85 -13.41 -3.50
C SER A 201 -10.26 -12.11 -2.98
N ASN A 202 -8.96 -11.91 -3.16
CA ASN A 202 -8.23 -10.73 -2.70
C ASN A 202 -7.60 -9.99 -3.88
N ALA A 203 -8.22 -8.89 -4.26
CA ALA A 203 -7.73 -8.01 -5.30
C ALA A 203 -6.30 -7.49 -5.06
N TYR A 204 -5.88 -7.44 -3.80
CA TYR A 204 -4.53 -7.02 -3.42
C TYR A 204 -3.48 -8.11 -3.60
N ASP A 205 -3.85 -9.37 -3.77
CA ASP A 205 -2.88 -10.44 -4.00
C ASP A 205 -2.19 -10.29 -5.37
N LEU A 206 -2.94 -9.87 -6.38
CA LEU A 206 -2.40 -9.52 -7.71
C LEU A 206 -1.33 -8.42 -7.64
N ILE A 207 -1.50 -7.49 -6.70
CA ILE A 207 -0.62 -6.35 -6.46
C ILE A 207 0.38 -6.68 -5.35
N GLY A 208 0.05 -7.62 -4.48
CA GLY A 208 0.80 -7.94 -3.27
C GLY A 208 2.23 -8.41 -3.53
N ARG A 209 2.49 -9.08 -4.66
CA ARG A 209 3.83 -9.54 -5.03
C ARG A 209 4.80 -8.39 -5.29
N PRO A 210 4.51 -7.49 -6.25
CA PRO A 210 5.40 -6.36 -6.50
C PRO A 210 5.61 -5.51 -5.24
N PHE A 211 4.60 -5.37 -4.39
CA PHE A 211 4.75 -4.63 -3.13
C PHE A 211 5.51 -5.42 -2.05
N ARG A 212 5.46 -6.75 -2.05
CA ARG A 212 6.31 -7.59 -1.20
C ARG A 212 7.78 -7.47 -1.62
N THR A 213 8.06 -7.53 -2.91
CA THR A 213 9.41 -7.29 -3.45
C THR A 213 9.89 -5.90 -3.05
N MET A 214 9.09 -4.87 -3.25
CA MET A 214 9.40 -3.50 -2.82
C MET A 214 9.64 -3.40 -1.30
N ALA A 215 8.82 -4.04 -0.47
CA ALA A 215 9.00 -4.04 0.99
C ALA A 215 10.28 -4.78 1.40
N ASN A 216 10.62 -5.87 0.73
CA ASN A 216 11.86 -6.61 0.96
C ASN A 216 13.09 -5.79 0.58
N GLU A 217 13.06 -5.08 -0.55
CA GLU A 217 14.12 -4.18 -0.97
C GLU A 217 14.30 -3.00 -0.01
N ILE A 218 13.20 -2.42 0.49
CA ILE A 218 13.27 -1.38 1.53
C ILE A 218 13.92 -1.94 2.80
N MET A 219 13.56 -3.16 3.23
CA MET A 219 14.15 -3.78 4.41
C MET A 219 15.62 -4.14 4.20
N ALA A 220 15.99 -4.61 3.02
CA ALA A 220 17.38 -4.91 2.66
C ALA A 220 18.23 -3.63 2.65
N ALA A 221 17.77 -2.59 1.95
CA ALA A 221 18.44 -1.29 1.90
C ALA A 221 18.64 -0.67 3.30
N THR A 222 17.67 -0.87 4.20
CA THR A 222 17.78 -0.39 5.59
C THR A 222 18.85 -1.16 6.39
N LYS A 223 19.04 -2.45 6.12
CA LYS A 223 20.10 -3.26 6.74
C LYS A 223 21.49 -2.88 6.24
N ASP A 224 21.61 -2.53 4.97
CA ASP A 224 22.87 -2.16 4.33
C ASP A 224 23.26 -0.68 4.53
N GLY A 225 22.48 0.07 5.31
CA GLY A 225 22.72 1.49 5.58
C GLY A 225 22.35 2.44 4.45
N ASP A 226 21.71 1.92 3.41
CA ASP A 226 21.12 2.73 2.34
C ASP A 226 19.84 3.44 2.81
N THR A 227 19.46 4.51 2.13
CA THR A 227 18.25 5.23 2.49
C THR A 227 17.00 4.44 2.09
N ILE A 228 15.98 4.45 2.95
CA ILE A 228 14.66 3.86 2.66
C ILE A 228 14.11 4.34 1.30
N LEU A 229 14.44 5.57 0.91
CA LEU A 229 14.05 6.13 -0.39
C LEU A 229 14.69 5.38 -1.56
N LYS A 230 15.96 4.95 -1.45
CA LYS A 230 16.64 4.19 -2.50
C LYS A 230 16.02 2.81 -2.64
N GLY A 231 15.80 2.09 -1.54
CA GLY A 231 15.09 0.81 -1.54
C GLY A 231 13.67 0.93 -2.10
N PHE A 232 12.97 2.04 -1.81
CA PHE A 232 11.64 2.30 -2.37
C PHE A 232 11.68 2.52 -3.89
N ILE A 233 12.65 3.29 -4.39
CA ILE A 233 12.79 3.54 -5.85
C ILE A 233 13.14 2.25 -6.58
N THR A 234 14.12 1.49 -6.07
CA THR A 234 14.53 0.20 -6.67
C THR A 234 13.38 -0.80 -6.65
N GLY A 235 12.73 -0.97 -5.50
CA GLY A 235 11.60 -1.88 -5.38
C GLY A 235 10.36 -1.46 -6.18
N ALA A 236 10.15 -0.16 -6.42
CA ALA A 236 9.07 0.32 -7.27
C ALA A 236 9.33 0.01 -8.75
N ASP A 237 10.58 0.09 -9.21
CA ASP A 237 10.97 -0.25 -10.58
C ASP A 237 10.78 -1.76 -10.84
N GLU A 238 11.24 -2.60 -9.93
CA GLU A 238 11.01 -4.06 -9.99
C GLU A 238 9.52 -4.40 -9.91
N ALA A 239 8.77 -3.74 -9.03
CA ALA A 239 7.33 -3.93 -8.90
C ALA A 239 6.56 -3.59 -10.18
N VAL A 240 6.93 -2.51 -10.86
CA VAL A 240 6.32 -2.13 -12.16
C VAL A 240 6.64 -3.18 -13.22
N THR A 241 7.86 -3.70 -13.24
CA THR A 241 8.27 -4.75 -14.17
C THR A 241 7.49 -6.05 -13.91
N GLU A 242 7.34 -6.47 -12.67
CA GLU A 242 6.54 -7.65 -12.29
C GLU A 242 5.04 -7.50 -12.63
N ILE A 243 4.48 -6.30 -12.45
CA ILE A 243 3.08 -6.02 -12.83
C ILE A 243 2.91 -6.08 -14.35
N ALA A 244 3.90 -5.61 -15.10
CA ALA A 244 3.82 -5.55 -16.56
C ALA A 244 4.08 -6.90 -17.23
N ALA A 245 4.93 -7.76 -16.64
CA ALA A 245 5.36 -9.02 -17.21
C ALA A 245 4.20 -9.93 -17.68
N PRO A 246 3.16 -10.23 -16.88
CA PRO A 246 2.05 -11.08 -17.32
C PRO A 246 1.28 -10.52 -18.52
N PHE A 247 1.20 -9.20 -18.64
CA PHE A 247 0.48 -8.54 -19.74
C PHE A 247 1.33 -8.46 -21.03
N ILE A 248 2.65 -8.50 -20.90
CA ILE A 248 3.58 -8.49 -22.03
C ILE A 248 3.70 -9.91 -22.60
N ASP A 249 3.85 -10.93 -21.75
CA ASP A 249 4.04 -12.31 -22.17
C ASP A 249 2.79 -12.91 -22.83
N GLU A 250 1.60 -12.61 -22.32
CA GLU A 250 0.35 -13.10 -22.93
C GLU A 250 -0.03 -12.39 -24.23
N SER A 251 0.45 -11.15 -24.45
CA SER A 251 0.14 -10.39 -25.67
C SER A 251 1.03 -10.74 -26.87
N ILE A 252 2.12 -11.49 -26.65
CA ILE A 252 3.08 -11.84 -27.73
C ILE A 252 2.78 -13.21 -28.35
N TRP A 253 1.97 -14.07 -27.72
CA TRP A 253 1.71 -15.45 -28.14
C TRP A 253 0.25 -15.72 -28.58
N THR A 254 -0.58 -14.70 -28.74
CA THR A 254 -1.89 -14.76 -29.39
C THR A 254 -1.94 -13.90 -30.62
#